data_791a7b5121980e6bf00b66105521b994
#
_entry.id   791a7b5121980e6bf00b66105521b994
#
_cell.length_a   1.000
_cell.length_b   1.000
_cell.length_c   1.000
_cell.angle_alpha   90.00
_cell.angle_beta   90.00
_cell.angle_gamma   90.00
#
_symmetry.space_group_name_H-M   'P 1'
#
loop_
_entity.id
_entity.type
_entity.pdbx_description
1 polymer ?
#
loop_
_entity_poly.entity_id
_entity_poly.type
_entity_poly.pdbx_seq_one_letter_code
_entity_poly.pdbx_strand_id
1 'polypeptide(L)'
;MTKKFLLGAATVLLALTSCHNDNTNTEPSVSFDEVLTTRRSVRSYDATKKISEAEVRELLKATQEAPSWANQQPSKYYVAIGEEKLKAAMEMIGANKDRVADAPVLIVSTFERGKSGYFQGQATNEVGEGWGAYDNGLSNCYLILKARAMGFDTLIMGMRDADQLRALFDIPENETIMAVIALGYRNEEPTHPDRRDLDDIVKFF
;
A
#
# COMPACT_ATOMS: atom_id res chain seq x y z
N MET A 1 84.91 -23.73 16.92
CA MET A 1 84.03 -23.14 17.92
C MET A 1 82.99 -22.30 17.20
N THR A 2 81.82 -22.83 16.95
CA THR A 2 80.74 -22.16 16.20
C THR A 2 79.50 -22.11 17.06
N LYS A 3 79.16 -20.91 17.55
CA LYS A 3 77.98 -20.65 18.35
C LYS A 3 76.74 -20.54 17.41
N LYS A 4 75.78 -21.43 17.62
CA LYS A 4 74.45 -21.37 16.98
C LYS A 4 73.58 -20.41 17.79
N PHE A 5 73.07 -19.36 17.16
CA PHE A 5 71.98 -18.52 17.67
C PHE A 5 70.65 -19.14 17.30
N LEU A 6 69.83 -19.47 18.29
CA LEU A 6 68.42 -19.81 18.11
C LEU A 6 67.60 -18.53 18.10
N LEU A 7 66.93 -18.26 17.01
CA LEU A 7 65.91 -17.17 16.91
C LEU A 7 64.53 -17.78 17.20
N GLY A 8 63.99 -17.44 18.37
CA GLY A 8 62.61 -17.80 18.73
C GLY A 8 61.64 -16.86 18.08
N ALA A 9 60.77 -17.40 17.18
CA ALA A 9 59.66 -16.63 16.65
C ALA A 9 58.49 -16.70 17.63
N ALA A 10 58.12 -15.53 18.19
CA ALA A 10 56.91 -15.37 19.00
C ALA A 10 55.74 -15.10 18.04
N THR A 11 54.82 -16.06 17.87
CA THR A 11 53.60 -15.88 17.14
C THR A 11 52.57 -15.17 18.03
N VAL A 12 52.29 -13.89 17.76
CA VAL A 12 51.20 -13.15 18.41
C VAL A 12 49.90 -13.52 17.72
N LEU A 13 49.03 -14.27 18.40
CA LEU A 13 47.67 -14.57 17.97
C LEU A 13 46.78 -13.34 18.32
N LEU A 14 46.47 -12.49 17.35
CA LEU A 14 45.44 -11.47 17.52
C LEU A 14 44.06 -12.15 17.45
N ALA A 15 43.42 -12.30 18.60
CA ALA A 15 42.00 -12.65 18.67
C ALA A 15 41.17 -11.42 18.30
N LEU A 16 40.64 -11.39 17.07
CA LEU A 16 39.61 -10.45 16.66
C LEU A 16 38.29 -10.87 17.32
N THR A 17 37.99 -10.31 18.48
CA THR A 17 36.63 -10.35 19.04
C THR A 17 35.73 -9.44 18.20
N SER A 18 35.03 -10.02 17.26
CA SER A 18 33.91 -9.39 16.56
C SER A 18 32.80 -9.18 17.60
N CYS A 19 32.66 -7.98 18.12
CA CYS A 19 31.43 -7.59 18.83
C CYS A 19 30.31 -7.50 17.81
N HIS A 20 29.56 -8.59 17.63
CA HIS A 20 28.26 -8.55 16.98
C HIS A 20 27.31 -7.84 17.94
N ASN A 21 27.03 -6.58 17.66
CA ASN A 21 26.02 -5.82 18.38
C ASN A 21 24.64 -6.20 17.79
N ASP A 22 24.10 -7.35 18.21
CA ASP A 22 22.72 -7.74 17.91
C ASP A 22 21.75 -6.97 18.82
N ASN A 23 21.71 -5.65 18.65
CA ASN A 23 20.60 -4.82 19.14
C ASN A 23 19.61 -4.62 17.99
N THR A 24 19.08 -5.72 17.45
CA THR A 24 17.84 -5.67 16.69
C THR A 24 16.68 -5.71 17.67
N ASN A 25 16.26 -4.54 18.17
CA ASN A 25 14.89 -4.32 18.59
C ASN A 25 14.01 -4.46 17.33
N THR A 26 13.86 -5.67 16.83
CA THR A 26 12.81 -5.98 15.84
C THR A 26 11.51 -6.00 16.62
N GLU A 27 10.75 -4.90 16.54
CA GLU A 27 9.31 -4.97 16.78
C GLU A 27 8.80 -6.21 16.06
N PRO A 28 7.93 -7.03 16.67
CA PRO A 28 7.44 -8.26 16.04
C PRO A 28 6.80 -7.89 14.70
N SER A 29 7.47 -8.23 13.60
CA SER A 29 6.94 -7.98 12.27
C SER A 29 5.74 -8.89 12.06
N VAL A 30 4.57 -8.30 11.78
CA VAL A 30 3.35 -9.05 11.39
C VAL A 30 3.70 -9.91 10.18
N SER A 31 3.43 -11.22 10.23
CA SER A 31 3.73 -12.12 9.11
C SER A 31 2.85 -11.79 7.90
N PHE A 32 3.31 -12.13 6.70
CA PHE A 32 2.53 -11.92 5.48
C PHE A 32 1.19 -12.66 5.52
N ASP A 33 1.18 -13.90 6.01
CA ASP A 33 -0.05 -14.69 6.16
C ASP A 33 -1.02 -14.05 7.16
N GLU A 34 -0.52 -13.47 8.24
CA GLU A 34 -1.34 -12.73 9.19
C GLU A 34 -1.93 -11.46 8.54
N VAL A 35 -1.17 -10.72 7.75
CA VAL A 35 -1.68 -9.58 6.99
C VAL A 35 -2.81 -10.01 6.07
N LEU A 36 -2.64 -11.07 5.28
CA LEU A 36 -3.66 -11.60 4.36
C LEU A 36 -4.93 -12.01 5.09
N THR A 37 -4.79 -12.71 6.22
CA THR A 37 -5.92 -13.29 6.95
C THR A 37 -6.62 -12.30 7.88
N THR A 38 -5.98 -11.20 8.28
CA THR A 38 -6.54 -10.18 9.19
C THR A 38 -6.97 -8.88 8.52
N ARG A 39 -6.55 -8.61 7.26
CA ARG A 39 -7.01 -7.45 6.51
C ARG A 39 -8.52 -7.53 6.26
N ARG A 40 -9.22 -6.46 6.57
CA ARG A 40 -10.69 -6.33 6.40
C ARG A 40 -11.05 -5.00 5.71
N SER A 41 -12.26 -4.94 5.20
CA SER A 41 -12.91 -3.68 4.81
C SER A 41 -13.55 -3.07 6.06
N VAL A 42 -12.88 -2.07 6.64
CA VAL A 42 -13.26 -1.46 7.93
C VAL A 42 -14.22 -0.29 7.72
N ARG A 43 -15.27 -0.21 8.53
CA ARG A 43 -16.34 0.79 8.42
C ARG A 43 -16.60 1.53 9.72
N SER A 44 -15.69 1.45 10.68
CA SER A 44 -15.71 2.19 11.94
C SER A 44 -14.26 2.46 12.33
N TYR A 45 -13.93 3.72 12.54
CA TYR A 45 -12.56 4.16 12.81
C TYR A 45 -12.47 4.84 14.17
N ASP A 46 -11.29 4.79 14.78
CA ASP A 46 -10.98 5.42 16.06
C ASP A 46 -10.67 6.92 15.82
N ALA A 47 -11.64 7.79 16.14
CA ALA A 47 -11.53 9.24 15.99
C ALA A 47 -10.37 9.87 16.79
N THR A 48 -9.89 9.19 17.82
CA THR A 48 -8.81 9.71 18.69
C THR A 48 -7.42 9.52 18.08
N LYS A 49 -7.29 8.58 17.13
CA LYS A 49 -6.02 8.26 16.48
C LYS A 49 -5.82 9.05 15.19
N LYS A 50 -4.64 9.56 15.02
CA LYS A 50 -4.25 10.30 13.81
C LYS A 50 -3.16 9.53 13.07
N ILE A 51 -3.05 9.81 11.78
CA ILE A 51 -2.01 9.30 10.91
C ILE A 51 -1.27 10.50 10.35
N SER A 52 0.04 10.50 10.45
CA SER A 52 0.89 11.57 9.94
C SER A 52 1.11 11.47 8.42
N GLU A 53 1.50 12.57 7.78
CA GLU A 53 1.90 12.55 6.38
C GLU A 53 3.10 11.61 6.15
N ALA A 54 4.03 11.53 7.10
CA ALA A 54 5.19 10.64 7.01
C ALA A 54 4.77 9.15 6.94
N GLU A 55 3.79 8.74 7.76
CA GLU A 55 3.24 7.38 7.72
C GLU A 55 2.49 7.10 6.41
N VAL A 56 1.73 8.08 5.89
CA VAL A 56 1.08 7.93 4.58
C VAL A 56 2.11 7.82 3.45
N ARG A 57 3.21 8.58 3.50
CA ARG A 57 4.30 8.47 2.53
C ARG A 57 4.98 7.10 2.60
N GLU A 58 5.24 6.60 3.80
CA GLU A 58 5.80 5.24 3.99
C GLU A 58 4.85 4.16 3.44
N LEU A 59 3.55 4.31 3.69
CA LEU A 59 2.52 3.44 3.12
C LEU A 59 2.54 3.46 1.59
N LEU A 60 2.54 4.65 0.99
CA LEU A 60 2.48 4.81 -0.47
C LEU A 60 3.76 4.34 -1.19
N LYS A 61 4.93 4.29 -0.52
CA LYS A 61 6.12 3.66 -1.12
C LYS A 61 5.88 2.21 -1.52
N ALA A 62 5.06 1.46 -0.77
CA ALA A 62 4.76 0.09 -1.13
C ALA A 62 4.02 -0.03 -2.47
N THR A 63 3.27 0.98 -2.90
CA THR A 63 2.57 0.97 -4.19
C THR A 63 3.52 1.03 -5.38
N GLN A 64 4.75 1.53 -5.18
CA GLN A 64 5.77 1.61 -6.22
C GLN A 64 6.36 0.24 -6.57
N GLU A 65 6.24 -0.73 -5.65
CA GLU A 65 6.70 -2.12 -5.86
C GLU A 65 5.65 -2.96 -6.61
N ALA A 66 4.45 -2.44 -6.85
CA ALA A 66 3.42 -3.15 -7.59
C ALA A 66 3.82 -3.29 -9.06
N PRO A 67 3.66 -4.50 -9.66
CA PRO A 67 3.88 -4.66 -11.08
C PRO A 67 2.83 -3.89 -11.89
N SER A 68 3.19 -3.51 -13.11
CA SER A 68 2.27 -2.91 -14.07
C SER A 68 2.59 -3.38 -15.49
N TRP A 69 1.63 -3.27 -16.40
CA TRP A 69 1.81 -3.61 -17.80
C TRP A 69 3.02 -2.88 -18.38
N ALA A 70 3.99 -3.63 -18.89
CA ALA A 70 5.26 -3.12 -19.42
C ALA A 70 5.93 -2.06 -18.51
N ASN A 71 5.76 -2.17 -17.20
CA ASN A 71 6.26 -1.22 -16.19
C ASN A 71 5.80 0.24 -16.42
N GLN A 72 4.58 0.44 -16.92
CA GLN A 72 4.03 1.76 -17.24
C GLN A 72 3.67 2.61 -16.01
N GLN A 73 3.47 1.97 -14.84
CA GLN A 73 3.23 2.64 -13.55
C GLN A 73 2.13 3.73 -13.64
N PRO A 74 0.90 3.38 -14.11
CA PRO A 74 -0.13 4.36 -14.40
C PRO A 74 -0.79 4.95 -13.16
N SER A 75 -0.66 4.28 -12.00
CA SER A 75 -1.39 4.63 -10.77
C SER A 75 -0.91 5.95 -10.18
N LYS A 76 -1.88 6.78 -9.70
CA LYS A 76 -1.65 8.03 -9.00
C LYS A 76 -2.53 8.07 -7.74
N TYR A 77 -2.11 8.87 -6.77
CA TYR A 77 -2.79 8.99 -5.48
C TYR A 77 -2.87 10.44 -5.05
N TYR A 78 -4.07 10.88 -4.63
CA TYR A 78 -4.34 12.20 -4.10
C TYR A 78 -4.84 12.04 -2.67
N VAL A 79 -4.15 12.67 -1.72
CA VAL A 79 -4.35 12.40 -0.29
C VAL A 79 -5.00 13.59 0.39
N ALA A 80 -6.14 13.36 1.04
CA ALA A 80 -6.76 14.28 1.99
C ALA A 80 -6.38 13.84 3.41
N ILE A 81 -5.55 14.64 4.08
CA ILE A 81 -5.11 14.44 5.46
C ILE A 81 -5.37 15.69 6.32
N GLY A 82 -5.42 16.88 5.73
CA GLY A 82 -5.80 18.12 6.41
C GLY A 82 -7.31 18.23 6.57
N GLU A 83 -7.77 18.82 7.67
CA GLU A 83 -9.19 18.90 8.05
C GLU A 83 -10.09 19.43 6.92
N GLU A 84 -9.70 20.53 6.26
CA GLU A 84 -10.49 21.14 5.19
C GLU A 84 -10.68 20.22 3.99
N LYS A 85 -9.58 19.68 3.43
CA LYS A 85 -9.61 18.77 2.27
C LYS A 85 -10.29 17.45 2.61
N LEU A 86 -10.05 16.91 3.82
CA LEU A 86 -10.68 15.69 4.29
C LEU A 86 -12.20 15.85 4.39
N LYS A 87 -12.66 16.92 5.03
CA LYS A 87 -14.08 17.22 5.17
C LYS A 87 -14.76 17.41 3.80
N ALA A 88 -14.12 18.13 2.89
CA ALA A 88 -14.66 18.32 1.54
C ALA A 88 -14.76 16.96 0.79
N ALA A 89 -13.71 16.13 0.82
CA ALA A 89 -13.72 14.83 0.16
C ALA A 89 -14.76 13.86 0.75
N MET A 90 -15.03 13.93 2.06
CA MET A 90 -16.07 13.13 2.72
C MET A 90 -17.47 13.38 2.13
N GLU A 91 -17.78 14.60 1.69
CA GLU A 91 -19.08 14.91 1.06
C GLU A 91 -19.23 14.26 -0.33
N MET A 92 -18.14 13.80 -0.94
CA MET A 92 -18.07 13.30 -2.32
C MET A 92 -18.09 11.77 -2.43
N ILE A 93 -18.25 11.05 -1.31
CA ILE A 93 -18.22 9.57 -1.27
C ILE A 93 -19.62 8.94 -1.03
N GLY A 94 -20.68 9.75 -1.15
CA GLY A 94 -22.06 9.30 -1.04
C GLY A 94 -22.37 8.64 0.30
N ALA A 95 -23.15 7.56 0.29
CA ALA A 95 -23.56 6.83 1.49
C ALA A 95 -22.41 6.20 2.31
N ASN A 96 -21.18 6.25 1.81
CA ASN A 96 -20.04 5.78 2.58
C ASN A 96 -19.56 6.80 3.63
N LYS A 97 -19.99 8.07 3.51
CA LYS A 97 -19.62 9.15 4.42
C LYS A 97 -19.77 8.76 5.88
N ASP A 98 -20.95 8.27 6.26
CA ASP A 98 -21.25 7.92 7.66
C ASP A 98 -20.44 6.71 8.16
N ARG A 99 -20.04 5.83 7.24
CA ARG A 99 -19.25 4.63 7.56
C ARG A 99 -17.78 4.92 7.82
N VAL A 100 -17.27 6.03 7.31
CA VAL A 100 -15.85 6.40 7.41
C VAL A 100 -15.65 7.79 8.02
N ALA A 101 -16.67 8.33 8.70
CA ALA A 101 -16.68 9.69 9.25
C ALA A 101 -15.45 10.00 10.11
N ASP A 102 -14.96 9.02 10.86
CA ASP A 102 -13.81 9.14 11.77
C ASP A 102 -12.48 8.71 11.15
N ALA A 103 -12.44 8.38 9.86
CA ALA A 103 -11.19 8.06 9.18
C ALA A 103 -10.32 9.33 9.05
N PRO A 104 -9.07 9.32 9.56
CA PRO A 104 -8.20 10.50 9.54
C PRO A 104 -7.64 10.83 8.16
N VAL A 105 -7.76 9.92 7.18
CA VAL A 105 -7.20 10.08 5.84
C VAL A 105 -8.14 9.48 4.79
N LEU A 106 -8.33 10.21 3.69
CA LEU A 106 -8.90 9.69 2.43
C LEU A 106 -7.85 9.76 1.33
N ILE A 107 -7.77 8.71 0.51
CA ILE A 107 -6.85 8.61 -0.62
C ILE A 107 -7.68 8.37 -1.88
N VAL A 108 -7.67 9.31 -2.82
CA VAL A 108 -8.26 9.13 -4.15
C VAL A 108 -7.24 8.39 -5.01
N SER A 109 -7.63 7.22 -5.53
CA SER A 109 -6.83 6.36 -6.39
C SER A 109 -7.26 6.52 -7.83
N THR A 110 -6.30 6.84 -8.70
CA THR A 110 -6.51 7.06 -10.13
C THR A 110 -5.51 6.26 -10.97
N PHE A 111 -5.75 6.20 -12.28
CA PHE A 111 -4.74 5.78 -13.24
C PHE A 111 -4.76 6.66 -14.49
N GLU A 112 -3.59 6.85 -15.09
CA GLU A 112 -3.45 7.56 -16.36
C GLU A 112 -3.94 6.67 -17.51
N ARG A 113 -4.89 7.20 -18.31
CA ARG A 113 -5.41 6.53 -19.50
C ARG A 113 -4.39 6.48 -20.63
N GLY A 114 -4.52 5.49 -21.52
CA GLY A 114 -3.69 5.33 -22.70
C GLY A 114 -2.25 4.89 -22.43
N LYS A 115 -1.92 4.51 -21.17
CA LYS A 115 -0.60 3.97 -20.81
C LYS A 115 -0.60 2.44 -20.83
N SER A 116 -1.17 1.81 -19.82
CA SER A 116 -1.19 0.36 -19.73
C SER A 116 -2.12 -0.26 -20.75
N GLY A 117 -1.64 -1.29 -21.44
CA GLY A 117 -2.36 -1.95 -22.53
C GLY A 117 -2.23 -1.26 -23.88
N TYR A 118 -1.41 -0.20 -24.00
CA TYR A 118 -1.21 0.55 -25.23
C TYR A 118 0.25 0.52 -25.71
N PHE A 119 0.41 0.45 -27.02
CA PHE A 119 1.70 0.61 -27.69
C PHE A 119 1.56 1.57 -28.85
N GLN A 120 2.37 2.60 -28.93
CA GLN A 120 2.28 3.68 -29.93
C GLN A 120 0.87 4.29 -30.07
N GLY A 121 0.15 4.42 -28.94
CA GLY A 121 -1.19 4.98 -28.92
C GLY A 121 -2.31 4.03 -29.37
N GLN A 122 -1.99 2.75 -29.66
CA GLN A 122 -2.96 1.73 -30.06
C GLN A 122 -3.13 0.72 -28.93
N ALA A 123 -4.39 0.29 -28.67
CA ALA A 123 -4.67 -0.80 -27.75
C ALA A 123 -4.01 -2.09 -28.29
N THR A 124 -3.30 -2.81 -27.42
CA THR A 124 -2.58 -4.05 -27.77
C THR A 124 -3.49 -5.27 -27.83
N ASN A 125 -4.66 -5.20 -27.21
CA ASN A 125 -5.71 -6.23 -27.23
C ASN A 125 -7.06 -5.63 -26.85
N GLU A 126 -8.09 -6.47 -26.78
CA GLU A 126 -9.48 -6.11 -26.50
C GLU A 126 -9.72 -5.51 -25.11
N VAL A 127 -8.81 -5.70 -24.16
CA VAL A 127 -8.94 -5.19 -22.79
C VAL A 127 -8.74 -3.67 -22.75
N GLY A 128 -7.86 -3.10 -23.61
CA GLY A 128 -7.68 -1.66 -23.72
C GLY A 128 -7.40 -0.98 -22.38
N GLU A 129 -8.21 0.02 -22.02
CA GLU A 129 -8.12 0.76 -20.74
C GLU A 129 -8.31 -0.11 -19.49
N GLY A 130 -8.87 -1.32 -19.65
CA GLY A 130 -8.97 -2.28 -18.55
C GLY A 130 -7.62 -2.65 -17.93
N TRP A 131 -6.53 -2.57 -18.71
CA TRP A 131 -5.17 -2.79 -18.18
C TRP A 131 -4.75 -1.71 -17.18
N GLY A 132 -5.13 -0.46 -17.40
CA GLY A 132 -4.91 0.62 -16.42
C GLY A 132 -5.66 0.38 -15.12
N ALA A 133 -6.91 -0.07 -15.20
CA ALA A 133 -7.71 -0.45 -14.05
C ALA A 133 -7.14 -1.67 -13.30
N TYR A 134 -6.64 -2.68 -14.06
CA TYR A 134 -5.98 -3.87 -13.50
C TYR A 134 -4.72 -3.49 -12.72
N ASP A 135 -3.83 -2.69 -13.31
CA ASP A 135 -2.59 -2.22 -12.68
C ASP A 135 -2.88 -1.37 -11.44
N ASN A 136 -3.91 -0.51 -11.51
CA ASN A 136 -4.33 0.28 -10.35
C ASN A 136 -4.87 -0.62 -9.23
N GLY A 137 -5.59 -1.70 -9.55
CA GLY A 137 -6.02 -2.71 -8.59
C GLY A 137 -4.86 -3.41 -7.91
N LEU A 138 -3.80 -3.76 -8.66
CA LEU A 138 -2.56 -4.33 -8.10
C LEU A 138 -1.88 -3.34 -7.15
N SER A 139 -1.71 -2.09 -7.57
CA SER A 139 -1.10 -1.04 -6.75
C SER A 139 -1.89 -0.79 -5.47
N ASN A 140 -3.24 -0.74 -5.55
CA ASN A 140 -4.11 -0.63 -4.39
C ASN A 140 -4.04 -1.86 -3.47
N CYS A 141 -3.79 -3.06 -4.01
CA CYS A 141 -3.56 -4.26 -3.22
C CYS A 141 -2.31 -4.11 -2.35
N TYR A 142 -1.20 -3.64 -2.92
CA TYR A 142 0.01 -3.34 -2.15
C TYR A 142 -0.24 -2.30 -1.06
N LEU A 143 -0.99 -1.25 -1.36
CA LEU A 143 -1.39 -0.22 -0.38
C LEU A 143 -2.13 -0.84 0.81
N ILE A 144 -3.21 -1.60 0.57
CA ILE A 144 -4.05 -2.11 1.67
C ILE A 144 -3.37 -3.20 2.49
N LEU A 145 -2.46 -3.98 1.89
CA LEU A 145 -1.65 -4.98 2.62
C LEU A 145 -0.59 -4.28 3.48
N LYS A 146 0.11 -3.28 2.92
CA LYS A 146 1.09 -2.49 3.69
C LYS A 146 0.41 -1.72 4.82
N ALA A 147 -0.78 -1.14 4.59
CA ALA A 147 -1.57 -0.50 5.64
C ALA A 147 -1.81 -1.46 6.80
N ARG A 148 -2.25 -2.69 6.51
CA ARG A 148 -2.48 -3.69 7.55
C ARG A 148 -1.19 -4.10 8.27
N ALA A 149 -0.09 -4.24 7.56
CA ALA A 149 1.22 -4.53 8.14
C ALA A 149 1.72 -3.41 9.07
N MET A 150 1.32 -2.16 8.80
CA MET A 150 1.60 -0.99 9.65
C MET A 150 0.58 -0.80 10.79
N GLY A 151 -0.41 -1.71 10.95
CA GLY A 151 -1.46 -1.60 11.97
C GLY A 151 -2.63 -0.68 11.60
N PHE A 152 -2.67 -0.21 10.35
CA PHE A 152 -3.79 0.57 9.81
C PHE A 152 -4.82 -0.34 9.17
N ASP A 153 -6.00 0.22 8.94
CA ASP A 153 -7.10 -0.42 8.23
C ASP A 153 -7.67 0.48 7.14
N THR A 154 -8.31 -0.17 6.16
CA THR A 154 -8.78 0.52 4.98
C THR A 154 -10.19 0.11 4.58
N LEU A 155 -10.87 1.01 3.83
CA LEU A 155 -12.07 0.72 3.05
C LEU A 155 -11.90 1.27 1.64
N ILE A 156 -11.96 0.40 0.62
CA ILE A 156 -12.01 0.83 -0.78
C ILE A 156 -13.47 1.09 -1.15
N MET A 157 -13.75 2.30 -1.65
CA MET A 157 -15.08 2.78 -1.98
C MET A 157 -15.18 3.13 -3.47
N GLY A 158 -16.08 2.45 -4.19
CA GLY A 158 -16.37 2.78 -5.59
C GLY A 158 -17.43 3.87 -5.75
N MET A 159 -18.34 4.03 -4.77
CA MET A 159 -19.32 5.11 -4.80
C MET A 159 -18.65 6.45 -4.46
N ARG A 160 -18.63 7.34 -5.41
CA ARG A 160 -17.99 8.65 -5.34
C ARG A 160 -18.52 9.61 -6.40
N ASP A 161 -18.41 10.90 -6.17
CA ASP A 161 -18.59 11.94 -7.19
C ASP A 161 -17.23 12.25 -7.82
N ALA A 162 -16.98 11.69 -9.01
CA ALA A 162 -15.70 11.82 -9.67
C ALA A 162 -15.39 13.25 -10.14
N ASP A 163 -16.41 14.01 -10.57
CA ASP A 163 -16.23 15.35 -11.10
C ASP A 163 -15.88 16.33 -9.97
N GLN A 164 -16.56 16.22 -8.83
CA GLN A 164 -16.24 17.03 -7.66
C GLN A 164 -14.85 16.68 -7.07
N LEU A 165 -14.49 15.40 -7.00
CA LEU A 165 -13.15 14.99 -6.57
C LEU A 165 -12.07 15.50 -7.52
N ARG A 166 -12.32 15.46 -8.84
CA ARG A 166 -11.40 16.00 -9.84
C ARG A 166 -11.13 17.48 -9.60
N ALA A 167 -12.19 18.26 -9.40
CA ALA A 167 -12.09 19.70 -9.11
C ALA A 167 -11.39 19.96 -7.77
N LEU A 168 -11.69 19.17 -6.72
CA LEU A 168 -11.11 19.36 -5.38
C LEU A 168 -9.60 19.12 -5.34
N PHE A 169 -9.10 18.16 -6.11
CA PHE A 169 -7.69 17.74 -6.09
C PHE A 169 -6.91 18.13 -7.35
N ASP A 170 -7.51 18.89 -8.27
CA ASP A 170 -6.91 19.29 -9.55
C ASP A 170 -6.42 18.07 -10.35
N ILE A 171 -7.23 16.97 -10.35
CA ILE A 171 -6.89 15.72 -11.02
C ILE A 171 -6.96 15.91 -12.54
N PRO A 172 -5.90 15.62 -13.30
CA PRO A 172 -5.89 15.76 -14.74
C PRO A 172 -7.00 14.98 -15.46
N GLU A 173 -7.49 15.53 -16.58
CA GLU A 173 -8.57 14.90 -17.37
C GLU A 173 -8.18 13.56 -17.99
N ASN A 174 -6.90 13.30 -18.20
CA ASN A 174 -6.40 12.03 -18.69
C ASN A 174 -6.31 10.94 -17.61
N GLU A 175 -6.72 11.23 -16.36
CA GLU A 175 -6.77 10.24 -15.31
C GLU A 175 -8.21 9.76 -15.05
N THR A 176 -8.37 8.44 -14.87
CA THR A 176 -9.61 7.83 -14.42
C THR A 176 -9.57 7.68 -12.90
N ILE A 177 -10.54 8.29 -12.20
CA ILE A 177 -10.70 8.09 -10.76
C ILE A 177 -11.36 6.74 -10.52
N MET A 178 -10.63 5.80 -9.92
CA MET A 178 -11.11 4.43 -9.69
C MET A 178 -11.86 4.27 -8.38
N ALA A 179 -11.26 4.74 -7.31
CA ALA A 179 -11.79 4.55 -5.96
C ALA A 179 -11.36 5.67 -5.02
N VAL A 180 -12.07 5.79 -3.91
CA VAL A 180 -11.59 6.51 -2.71
C VAL A 180 -11.33 5.46 -1.64
N ILE A 181 -10.16 5.55 -0.98
CA ILE A 181 -9.72 4.62 0.04
C ILE A 181 -9.66 5.37 1.37
N ALA A 182 -10.51 4.98 2.32
CA ALA A 182 -10.39 5.45 3.70
C ALA A 182 -9.25 4.71 4.39
N LEU A 183 -8.47 5.42 5.21
CA LEU A 183 -7.35 4.89 5.97
C LEU A 183 -7.45 5.39 7.41
N GLY A 184 -7.30 4.49 8.38
CA GLY A 184 -7.38 4.80 9.81
C GLY A 184 -7.10 3.58 10.67
N TYR A 185 -7.38 3.68 11.95
CA TYR A 185 -7.33 2.56 12.88
C TYR A 185 -8.75 2.05 13.13
N ARG A 186 -8.97 0.74 13.07
CA ARG A 186 -10.29 0.17 13.37
C ARG A 186 -10.71 0.45 14.80
N ASN A 187 -11.99 0.77 15.00
CA ASN A 187 -12.60 0.98 16.29
C ASN A 187 -13.28 -0.31 16.82
N GLU A 188 -13.55 -1.25 15.93
CA GLU A 188 -14.18 -2.54 16.23
C GLU A 188 -13.59 -3.64 15.34
N GLU A 189 -13.70 -4.91 15.75
CA GLU A 189 -13.26 -6.03 14.93
C GLU A 189 -14.33 -6.33 13.87
N PRO A 190 -14.01 -6.14 12.56
CA PRO A 190 -14.96 -6.39 11.49
C PRO A 190 -15.15 -7.89 11.24
N THR A 191 -16.35 -8.28 10.84
CA THR A 191 -16.64 -9.66 10.43
C THR A 191 -15.77 -10.08 9.24
N HIS A 192 -15.44 -11.38 9.20
CA HIS A 192 -14.80 -12.00 8.05
C HIS A 192 -15.89 -12.62 7.16
N PRO A 193 -16.18 -12.06 5.98
CA PRO A 193 -17.12 -12.68 5.05
C PRO A 193 -16.59 -14.01 4.53
N ASP A 194 -17.49 -14.97 4.31
CA ASP A 194 -17.15 -16.26 3.71
C ASP A 194 -16.52 -16.07 2.32
N ARG A 195 -15.69 -17.01 1.94
CA ARG A 195 -15.09 -17.09 0.61
C ARG A 195 -15.72 -18.25 -0.16
N ARG A 196 -15.73 -18.13 -1.47
CA ARG A 196 -16.10 -19.26 -2.33
C ARG A 196 -15.09 -20.39 -2.15
N ASP A 197 -15.54 -21.61 -2.36
CA ASP A 197 -14.65 -22.76 -2.40
C ASP A 197 -13.63 -22.60 -3.54
N LEU A 198 -12.44 -23.13 -3.31
CA LEU A 198 -11.35 -23.01 -4.30
C LEU A 198 -11.74 -23.67 -5.63
N ASP A 199 -12.46 -24.79 -5.59
CA ASP A 199 -12.89 -25.55 -6.76
C ASP A 199 -13.91 -24.80 -7.63
N ASP A 200 -14.60 -23.79 -7.05
CA ASP A 200 -15.50 -22.89 -7.82
C ASP A 200 -14.75 -21.91 -8.71
N ILE A 201 -13.50 -21.63 -8.41
CA ILE A 201 -12.71 -20.56 -9.06
C ILE A 201 -11.45 -21.06 -9.76
N VAL A 202 -11.07 -22.32 -9.58
CA VAL A 202 -9.86 -22.94 -10.16
C VAL A 202 -10.25 -24.19 -10.94
N LYS A 203 -9.62 -24.38 -12.09
CA LYS A 203 -9.70 -25.63 -12.88
C LYS A 203 -8.29 -26.05 -13.25
N PHE A 204 -7.97 -27.30 -13.01
CA PHE A 204 -6.73 -27.95 -13.46
C PHE A 204 -7.03 -28.77 -14.71
N PHE A 205 -6.12 -28.72 -15.69
CA PHE A 205 -6.24 -29.44 -16.97
C PHE A 205 -5.03 -30.32 -17.19
#